data_43fd71609fee92f4cec919e92357e723
#
_entry.id   43fd71609fee92f4cec919e92357e723
#
_cell.length_a   1.000
_cell.length_b   1.000
_cell.length_c   1.000
_cell.angle_alpha   90.00
_cell.angle_beta   90.00
_cell.angle_gamma   90.00
#
_symmetry.space_group_name_H-M   'P 1'
#
loop_
_entity.id
_entity.type
_entity.pdbx_description
1 polymer ?
#
loop_
_entity_poly.entity_id
_entity_poly.type
_entity_poly.pdbx_seq_one_letter_code
_entity_poly.pdbx_strand_id
1 'polypeptide(L)'
;LQTLYDLYKSDPDLVTLMEEKYSKVDGLSGEDRYYDLKIRLEEYKKIAASWITDRGNSEGRYNETNYGVYAQDNVSYSELTEALGHAVRANLWYNGIAYIGNRQENAGFVEAARSIWQNIVSSQMYVTGGTGSTNDGEEAYGGTDQLPHDGYCETCASVAMAFFSQNMFDIFGTAEYIDVVEKEMYNGILGCLGLDGNSFYYTNPMVSDDYTRPMFSNATPCCVPMYLKYYSELPEILYAKTDDTLFVNQFVS
;
A
#
# COMPACT_ATOMS: atom_id res chain seq x y z
N LEU A 1 13.50 0.59 -5.17
CA LEU A 1 14.45 0.24 -6.24
C LEU A 1 14.10 0.95 -7.54
N GLN A 2 12.82 0.95 -7.99
CA GLN A 2 12.41 1.66 -9.19
C GLN A 2 12.60 3.18 -9.04
N THR A 3 12.19 3.75 -7.92
CA THR A 3 12.39 5.18 -7.60
C THR A 3 13.88 5.56 -7.60
N LEU A 4 14.73 4.72 -7.05
CA LEU A 4 16.18 4.90 -7.11
C LEU A 4 16.74 4.80 -8.53
N TYR A 5 16.17 3.93 -9.36
CA TYR A 5 16.54 3.78 -10.75
C TYR A 5 16.10 4.97 -11.60
N ASP A 6 14.88 5.47 -11.38
CA ASP A 6 14.34 6.61 -12.11
C ASP A 6 15.06 7.92 -11.70
N LEU A 7 15.38 8.10 -10.40
CA LEU A 7 16.25 9.15 -9.90
C LEU A 7 17.66 9.04 -10.47
N TYR A 8 18.24 7.86 -10.45
CA TYR A 8 19.56 7.58 -11.03
C TYR A 8 19.62 7.94 -12.50
N LYS A 9 18.57 7.62 -13.27
CA LYS A 9 18.51 7.88 -14.72
C LYS A 9 18.31 9.36 -15.04
N SER A 10 17.68 10.14 -14.15
CA SER A 10 17.31 11.54 -14.40
C SER A 10 18.33 12.56 -13.89
N ASP A 11 19.26 12.15 -13.02
CA ASP A 11 20.21 13.04 -12.36
C ASP A 11 21.67 12.61 -12.63
N PRO A 12 22.38 13.31 -13.56
CA PRO A 12 23.77 13.00 -13.89
C PRO A 12 24.73 13.10 -12.70
N ASP A 13 24.44 13.98 -11.73
CA ASP A 13 25.28 14.14 -10.54
C ASP A 13 25.10 12.96 -9.59
N LEU A 14 23.89 12.43 -9.50
CA LEU A 14 23.60 11.22 -8.75
C LEU A 14 24.23 9.98 -9.40
N VAL A 15 24.23 9.91 -10.73
CA VAL A 15 24.96 8.88 -11.50
C VAL A 15 26.43 8.92 -11.14
N THR A 16 27.06 10.10 -11.22
CA THR A 16 28.47 10.30 -10.92
C THR A 16 28.79 9.93 -9.46
N LEU A 17 27.97 10.37 -8.50
CA LEU A 17 28.13 10.06 -7.09
C LEU A 17 28.01 8.55 -6.79
N MET A 18 27.04 7.89 -7.43
CA MET A 18 26.83 6.45 -7.30
C MET A 18 28.01 5.68 -7.94
N GLU A 19 28.49 6.11 -9.09
CA GLU A 19 29.66 5.55 -9.75
C GLU A 19 30.92 5.65 -8.89
N GLU A 20 31.20 6.83 -8.32
CA GLU A 20 32.34 7.03 -7.43
C GLU A 20 32.24 6.21 -6.13
N LYS A 21 31.06 6.10 -5.56
CA LYS A 21 30.83 5.44 -4.28
C LYS A 21 30.82 3.91 -4.39
N TYR A 22 30.26 3.39 -5.46
CA TYR A 22 30.03 1.94 -5.59
C TYR A 22 31.06 1.22 -6.47
N SER A 23 31.73 1.89 -7.40
CA SER A 23 32.85 1.29 -8.13
C SER A 23 34.00 0.86 -7.21
N LYS A 24 34.16 1.54 -6.08
CA LYS A 24 35.17 1.22 -5.07
C LYS A 24 34.84 -0.01 -4.22
N VAL A 25 33.57 -0.42 -4.16
CA VAL A 25 33.12 -1.54 -3.30
C VAL A 25 33.21 -2.88 -4.03
N ASP A 26 32.88 -2.92 -5.32
CA ASP A 26 32.75 -4.18 -6.07
C ASP A 26 33.72 -4.31 -7.26
N GLY A 27 34.51 -3.28 -7.54
CA GLY A 27 35.42 -3.28 -8.71
C GLY A 27 34.71 -3.20 -10.06
N LEU A 28 33.40 -2.96 -10.09
CA LEU A 28 32.61 -2.78 -11.30
C LEU A 28 32.65 -1.32 -11.77
N SER A 29 32.70 -1.09 -13.08
CA SER A 29 32.49 0.23 -13.66
C SER A 29 31.06 0.71 -13.41
N GLY A 30 30.80 2.02 -13.48
CA GLY A 30 29.46 2.56 -13.33
C GLY A 30 28.49 2.00 -14.36
N GLU A 31 28.95 1.79 -15.59
CA GLU A 31 28.17 1.22 -16.67
C GLU A 31 27.83 -0.26 -16.42
N ASP A 32 28.80 -1.06 -16.00
CA ASP A 32 28.58 -2.48 -15.66
C ASP A 32 27.58 -2.62 -14.50
N ARG A 33 27.68 -1.72 -13.51
CA ARG A 33 26.75 -1.69 -12.38
C ARG A 33 25.34 -1.28 -12.78
N TYR A 34 25.20 -0.35 -13.71
CA TYR A 34 23.91 0.02 -14.27
C TYR A 34 23.24 -1.20 -14.93
N TYR A 35 23.98 -1.96 -15.74
CA TYR A 35 23.46 -3.18 -16.36
C TYR A 35 23.12 -4.26 -15.33
N ASP A 36 23.95 -4.44 -14.31
CA ASP A 36 23.68 -5.38 -13.22
C ASP A 36 22.40 -5.01 -12.45
N LEU A 37 22.24 -3.73 -12.09
CA LEU A 37 21.03 -3.23 -11.43
C LEU A 37 19.78 -3.38 -12.31
N LYS A 38 19.89 -3.16 -13.61
CA LYS A 38 18.79 -3.34 -14.56
C LYS A 38 18.38 -4.80 -14.66
N ILE A 39 19.34 -5.72 -14.76
CA ILE A 39 19.09 -7.17 -14.80
C ILE A 39 18.42 -7.60 -13.49
N ARG A 40 18.95 -7.20 -12.34
CA ARG A 40 18.36 -7.51 -11.02
C ARG A 40 16.96 -6.97 -10.87
N LEU A 41 16.70 -5.76 -11.35
CA LEU A 41 15.35 -5.18 -11.33
C LEU A 41 14.35 -6.04 -12.09
N GLU A 42 14.72 -6.51 -13.29
CA GLU A 42 13.86 -7.42 -14.06
C GLU A 42 13.67 -8.78 -13.38
N GLU A 43 14.69 -9.28 -12.70
CA GLU A 43 14.59 -10.49 -11.88
C GLU A 43 13.65 -10.28 -10.69
N TYR A 44 13.76 -9.16 -9.98
CA TYR A 44 12.85 -8.83 -8.87
C TYR A 44 11.40 -8.65 -9.33
N LYS A 45 11.18 -8.06 -10.50
CA LYS A 45 9.83 -7.97 -11.09
C LYS A 45 9.25 -9.36 -11.37
N LYS A 46 10.05 -10.28 -11.90
CA LYS A 46 9.62 -11.69 -12.14
C LYS A 46 9.30 -12.40 -10.84
N ILE A 47 10.14 -12.27 -9.82
CA ILE A 47 9.91 -12.85 -8.50
C ILE A 47 8.63 -12.27 -7.87
N ALA A 48 8.42 -10.95 -7.93
CA ALA A 48 7.22 -10.33 -7.42
C ALA A 48 5.96 -10.81 -8.16
N ALA A 49 6.03 -10.95 -9.48
CA ALA A 49 4.93 -11.50 -10.28
C ALA A 49 4.64 -12.97 -9.93
N SER A 50 5.68 -13.81 -9.72
CA SER A 50 5.47 -15.19 -9.31
C SER A 50 4.80 -15.28 -7.94
N TRP A 51 5.16 -14.42 -6.99
CA TRP A 51 4.47 -14.36 -5.69
C TRP A 51 2.99 -13.99 -5.81
N ILE A 52 2.62 -13.19 -6.80
CA ILE A 52 1.21 -12.87 -7.07
C ILE A 52 0.51 -14.09 -7.69
N THR A 53 1.11 -14.70 -8.70
CA THR A 53 0.50 -15.81 -9.43
C THR A 53 0.44 -17.11 -8.63
N ASP A 54 1.40 -17.33 -7.73
CA ASP A 54 1.46 -18.55 -6.91
C ASP A 54 0.54 -18.49 -5.69
N ARG A 55 0.03 -17.31 -5.33
CA ARG A 55 -0.91 -17.14 -4.24
C ARG A 55 -2.29 -17.69 -4.60
N GLY A 56 -3.01 -18.22 -3.61
CA GLY A 56 -4.28 -18.91 -3.82
C GLY A 56 -4.13 -20.42 -4.07
N ASN A 57 -2.91 -20.94 -4.02
CA ASN A 57 -2.61 -22.36 -4.19
C ASN A 57 -2.12 -23.02 -2.90
N SER A 58 -2.66 -22.60 -1.77
CA SER A 58 -2.21 -23.05 -0.44
C SER A 58 -2.73 -24.43 -0.03
N GLU A 59 -3.41 -25.17 -0.90
CA GLU A 59 -3.87 -26.52 -0.59
C GLU A 59 -2.72 -27.38 -0.02
N GLY A 60 -2.81 -27.65 1.28
CA GLY A 60 -1.86 -28.49 2.02
C GLY A 60 -0.67 -27.76 2.64
N ARG A 61 -0.52 -26.45 2.51
CA ARG A 61 0.60 -25.72 3.15
C ARG A 61 0.33 -25.31 4.58
N TYR A 62 -0.95 -25.12 4.98
CA TYR A 62 -1.34 -24.64 6.30
C TYR A 62 -2.43 -25.54 6.86
N ASN A 63 -2.05 -26.37 7.77
CA ASN A 63 -2.87 -27.50 8.21
C ASN A 63 -3.94 -27.18 9.23
N GLU A 64 -4.33 -26.06 9.64
CA GLU A 64 -5.30 -26.06 10.77
C GLU A 64 -6.03 -24.74 11.05
N THR A 65 -5.76 -23.67 10.35
CA THR A 65 -6.46 -22.42 10.60
C THR A 65 -6.75 -21.71 9.29
N ASN A 66 -7.72 -20.81 9.27
CA ASN A 66 -8.09 -19.96 8.12
C ASN A 66 -6.95 -19.02 7.62
N TYR A 67 -5.71 -19.49 7.70
CA TYR A 67 -4.58 -18.72 7.15
C TYR A 67 -4.77 -18.41 5.67
N GLY A 68 -5.46 -19.26 4.93
CA GLY A 68 -5.80 -19.01 3.52
C GLY A 68 -6.51 -17.67 3.34
N VAL A 69 -7.66 -17.48 3.97
CA VAL A 69 -8.42 -16.23 3.92
C VAL A 69 -7.68 -15.11 4.64
N TYR A 70 -7.21 -15.37 5.85
CA TYR A 70 -6.51 -14.38 6.67
C TYR A 70 -5.27 -13.78 5.98
N ALA A 71 -4.53 -14.61 5.25
CA ALA A 71 -3.33 -14.23 4.53
C ALA A 71 -3.57 -13.88 3.04
N GLN A 72 -4.81 -13.79 2.59
CA GLN A 72 -5.20 -13.59 1.18
C GLN A 72 -4.65 -14.69 0.25
N ASP A 73 -4.63 -15.94 0.72
CA ASP A 73 -4.13 -17.10 -0.01
C ASP A 73 -5.21 -18.15 -0.29
N ASN A 74 -6.48 -17.71 -0.25
CA ASN A 74 -7.66 -18.55 -0.44
C ASN A 74 -8.08 -18.71 -1.90
N VAL A 75 -7.78 -17.72 -2.73
CA VAL A 75 -8.09 -17.71 -4.16
C VAL A 75 -6.94 -17.10 -4.96
N SER A 76 -6.86 -17.42 -6.23
CA SER A 76 -5.90 -16.77 -7.13
C SER A 76 -6.24 -15.31 -7.34
N TYR A 77 -5.26 -14.49 -7.74
CA TYR A 77 -5.49 -13.07 -8.01
C TYR A 77 -6.59 -12.83 -9.05
N SER A 78 -6.74 -13.74 -10.03
CA SER A 78 -7.74 -13.63 -11.10
C SER A 78 -9.17 -13.94 -10.64
N GLU A 79 -9.34 -14.50 -9.45
CA GLU A 79 -10.63 -14.84 -8.84
C GLU A 79 -10.99 -13.89 -7.68
N LEU A 80 -10.16 -12.87 -7.45
CA LEU A 80 -10.41 -11.87 -6.41
C LEU A 80 -11.63 -11.01 -6.75
N THR A 81 -12.70 -11.15 -5.96
CA THR A 81 -13.94 -10.38 -6.10
C THR A 81 -14.29 -9.61 -4.84
N GLU A 82 -13.73 -9.99 -3.70
CA GLU A 82 -14.04 -9.42 -2.39
C GLU A 82 -12.77 -9.32 -1.55
N ALA A 83 -12.59 -8.19 -0.85
CA ALA A 83 -11.51 -8.03 0.10
C ALA A 83 -11.82 -8.82 1.38
N LEU A 84 -10.90 -9.69 1.77
CA LEU A 84 -11.04 -10.60 2.89
C LEU A 84 -9.73 -10.68 3.70
N GLY A 85 -9.86 -11.14 4.94
CA GLY A 85 -8.74 -11.41 5.83
C GLY A 85 -8.11 -10.13 6.40
N HIS A 86 -6.90 -10.24 6.89
CA HIS A 86 -6.19 -9.17 7.58
C HIS A 86 -6.04 -7.92 6.68
N ALA A 87 -6.64 -6.81 7.07
CA ALA A 87 -6.83 -5.65 6.19
C ALA A 87 -5.51 -5.00 5.74
N VAL A 88 -4.52 -4.89 6.65
CA VAL A 88 -3.21 -4.32 6.30
C VAL A 88 -2.49 -5.17 5.26
N ARG A 89 -2.42 -6.48 5.49
CA ARG A 89 -1.78 -7.41 4.53
C ARG A 89 -2.50 -7.42 3.19
N ALA A 90 -3.84 -7.40 3.22
CA ALA A 90 -4.67 -7.34 2.04
C ALA A 90 -4.36 -6.08 1.21
N ASN A 91 -4.45 -4.90 1.82
CA ASN A 91 -4.21 -3.65 1.11
C ASN A 91 -2.77 -3.56 0.58
N LEU A 92 -1.77 -4.03 1.33
CA LEU A 92 -0.38 -4.08 0.85
C LEU A 92 -0.20 -5.06 -0.31
N TRP A 93 -0.89 -6.20 -0.28
CA TRP A 93 -0.84 -7.17 -1.38
C TRP A 93 -1.54 -6.64 -2.63
N TYR A 94 -2.73 -6.05 -2.50
CA TYR A 94 -3.45 -5.42 -3.61
C TYR A 94 -2.66 -4.26 -4.21
N ASN A 95 -2.01 -3.47 -3.35
CA ASN A 95 -1.05 -2.46 -3.77
C ASN A 95 0.09 -3.05 -4.60
N GLY A 96 0.65 -4.19 -4.16
CA GLY A 96 1.68 -4.93 -4.89
C GLY A 96 1.20 -5.42 -6.25
N ILE A 97 -0.03 -5.94 -6.36
CA ILE A 97 -0.65 -6.36 -7.62
C ILE A 97 -0.77 -5.17 -8.58
N ALA A 98 -1.29 -4.02 -8.11
CA ALA A 98 -1.41 -2.81 -8.91
C ALA A 98 -0.04 -2.33 -9.40
N TYR A 99 0.93 -2.22 -8.49
CA TYR A 99 2.28 -1.75 -8.79
C TYR A 99 2.99 -2.61 -9.84
N ILE A 100 3.00 -3.93 -9.66
CA ILE A 100 3.64 -4.86 -10.60
C ILE A 100 2.85 -4.93 -11.91
N GLY A 101 1.51 -4.89 -11.84
CA GLY A 101 0.64 -4.83 -13.01
C GLY A 101 0.97 -3.67 -13.92
N ASN A 102 1.12 -2.48 -13.35
CA ASN A 102 1.53 -1.27 -14.08
C ASN A 102 2.94 -1.42 -14.69
N ARG A 103 3.91 -1.86 -13.90
CA ARG A 103 5.33 -1.94 -14.33
C ARG A 103 5.60 -3.03 -15.36
N GLN A 104 4.76 -4.05 -15.44
CA GLN A 104 4.86 -5.14 -16.41
C GLN A 104 3.84 -5.03 -17.55
N GLU A 105 3.01 -3.98 -17.54
CA GLU A 105 1.90 -3.84 -18.48
C GLU A 105 0.97 -5.08 -18.49
N ASN A 106 0.80 -5.68 -17.30
CA ASN A 106 0.00 -6.89 -17.14
C ASN A 106 -1.46 -6.54 -16.89
N ALA A 107 -2.27 -6.62 -17.94
CA ALA A 107 -3.69 -6.28 -17.89
C ALA A 107 -4.47 -7.13 -16.88
N GLY A 108 -4.10 -8.40 -16.66
CA GLY A 108 -4.76 -9.28 -15.68
C GLY A 108 -4.55 -8.81 -14.24
N PHE A 109 -3.34 -8.38 -13.90
CA PHE A 109 -3.04 -7.81 -12.59
C PHE A 109 -3.76 -6.47 -12.38
N VAL A 110 -3.73 -5.61 -13.40
CA VAL A 110 -4.41 -4.30 -13.34
C VAL A 110 -5.92 -4.48 -13.14
N GLU A 111 -6.56 -5.39 -13.84
CA GLU A 111 -8.00 -5.63 -13.70
C GLU A 111 -8.36 -6.25 -12.34
N ALA A 112 -7.54 -7.20 -11.84
CA ALA A 112 -7.72 -7.76 -10.50
C ALA A 112 -7.61 -6.66 -9.43
N ALA A 113 -6.59 -5.80 -9.51
CA ALA A 113 -6.44 -4.67 -8.61
C ALA A 113 -7.64 -3.70 -8.68
N ARG A 114 -8.13 -3.40 -9.88
CA ARG A 114 -9.28 -2.54 -10.08
C ARG A 114 -10.55 -3.11 -9.47
N SER A 115 -10.83 -4.39 -9.73
CA SER A 115 -12.01 -5.08 -9.21
C SER A 115 -12.03 -5.05 -7.68
N ILE A 116 -10.90 -5.39 -7.05
CA ILE A 116 -10.82 -5.43 -5.59
C ILE A 116 -10.87 -4.02 -4.97
N TRP A 117 -10.25 -3.03 -5.59
CA TRP A 117 -10.34 -1.64 -5.14
C TRP A 117 -11.79 -1.15 -5.15
N GLN A 118 -12.53 -1.45 -6.23
CA GLN A 118 -13.95 -1.11 -6.33
C GLN A 118 -14.78 -1.79 -5.24
N ASN A 119 -14.54 -3.07 -4.96
CA ASN A 119 -15.22 -3.78 -3.86
C ASN A 119 -14.95 -3.08 -2.51
N ILE A 120 -13.69 -2.76 -2.21
CA ILE A 120 -13.34 -2.09 -0.95
C ILE A 120 -14.09 -0.76 -0.83
N VAL A 121 -13.96 0.11 -1.82
CA VAL A 121 -14.49 1.48 -1.76
C VAL A 121 -16.02 1.50 -1.75
N SER A 122 -16.66 0.58 -2.46
CA SER A 122 -18.14 0.56 -2.56
C SER A 122 -18.83 -0.09 -1.37
N SER A 123 -18.18 -1.02 -0.63
CA SER A 123 -18.89 -1.86 0.33
C SER A 123 -18.13 -2.23 1.60
N GLN A 124 -16.83 -1.93 1.69
CA GLN A 124 -16.02 -2.30 2.85
C GLN A 124 -15.18 -1.16 3.43
N MET A 125 -15.38 0.05 2.95
CA MET A 125 -14.72 1.26 3.43
C MET A 125 -15.68 2.10 4.27
N TYR A 126 -15.22 2.53 5.43
CA TYR A 126 -15.95 3.49 6.26
C TYR A 126 -15.99 4.88 5.63
N VAL A 127 -16.92 5.71 6.08
CA VAL A 127 -17.04 7.11 5.61
C VAL A 127 -15.74 7.90 5.85
N THR A 128 -14.95 7.53 6.84
CA THR A 128 -13.64 8.11 7.14
C THR A 128 -12.52 7.65 6.20
N GLY A 129 -12.75 6.62 5.39
CA GLY A 129 -11.73 5.93 4.61
C GLY A 129 -11.26 4.62 5.25
N GLY A 130 -11.37 4.49 6.57
CA GLY A 130 -10.89 3.33 7.30
C GLY A 130 -11.36 2.00 6.73
N THR A 131 -10.49 1.00 6.77
CA THR A 131 -10.76 -0.39 6.34
C THR A 131 -10.38 -1.38 7.43
N GLY A 132 -10.95 -2.59 7.39
CA GLY A 132 -10.78 -3.58 8.44
C GLY A 132 -11.80 -3.42 9.56
N SER A 133 -12.96 -4.04 9.39
CA SER A 133 -14.12 -3.83 10.27
C SER A 133 -14.17 -4.74 11.48
N THR A 134 -13.48 -5.90 11.45
CA THR A 134 -13.50 -6.84 12.58
C THR A 134 -12.42 -6.54 13.60
N ASN A 135 -12.67 -6.92 14.84
CA ASN A 135 -11.72 -6.87 15.95
C ASN A 135 -11.54 -8.23 16.66
N ASP A 136 -12.03 -9.30 16.04
CA ASP A 136 -11.90 -10.67 16.55
C ASP A 136 -10.45 -11.17 16.42
N GLY A 137 -9.61 -10.68 17.33
CA GLY A 137 -8.22 -11.10 17.46
C GLY A 137 -7.21 -10.32 16.60
N GLU A 138 -7.58 -9.90 15.41
CA GLU A 138 -6.81 -8.99 14.54
C GLU A 138 -7.76 -8.30 13.56
N GLU A 139 -7.36 -7.14 13.09
CA GLU A 139 -8.13 -6.34 12.13
C GLU A 139 -8.27 -7.07 10.79
N ALA A 140 -9.48 -7.33 10.39
CA ALA A 140 -9.77 -7.98 9.13
C ALA A 140 -10.98 -7.34 8.44
N TYR A 141 -11.09 -7.57 7.15
CA TYR A 141 -12.31 -7.28 6.43
C TYR A 141 -13.44 -8.18 6.93
N GLY A 142 -14.58 -7.58 7.26
CA GLY A 142 -15.75 -8.31 7.79
C GLY A 142 -16.66 -8.88 6.70
N GLY A 143 -16.38 -8.57 5.44
CA GLY A 143 -17.25 -8.88 4.30
C GLY A 143 -18.07 -7.69 3.82
N THR A 144 -18.67 -7.85 2.67
CA THR A 144 -19.45 -6.82 1.98
C THR A 144 -20.54 -6.25 2.89
N ASP A 145 -20.61 -4.92 2.99
CA ASP A 145 -21.56 -4.14 3.78
C ASP A 145 -21.54 -4.41 5.32
N GLN A 146 -20.50 -5.08 5.83
CA GLN A 146 -20.33 -5.31 7.26
C GLN A 146 -19.43 -4.24 7.86
N LEU A 147 -20.01 -3.11 8.24
CA LEU A 147 -19.33 -1.94 8.80
C LEU A 147 -19.88 -1.59 10.19
N PRO A 148 -19.58 -2.40 11.23
CA PRO A 148 -19.99 -2.09 12.60
C PRO A 148 -19.34 -0.80 13.10
N HIS A 149 -20.01 -0.09 14.01
CA HIS A 149 -19.56 1.22 14.50
C HIS A 149 -18.24 1.15 15.27
N ASP A 150 -17.95 0.02 15.89
CA ASP A 150 -16.74 -0.28 16.66
C ASP A 150 -15.65 -0.97 15.82
N GLY A 151 -15.77 -0.92 14.50
CA GLY A 151 -14.79 -1.51 13.59
C GLY A 151 -13.37 -1.08 13.90
N TYR A 152 -12.44 -2.01 13.76
CA TYR A 152 -11.06 -1.85 14.20
C TYR A 152 -10.32 -0.71 13.49
N CYS A 153 -10.39 -0.66 12.17
CA CYS A 153 -9.83 0.41 11.32
C CYS A 153 -8.40 0.79 11.71
N GLU A 154 -7.46 -0.14 11.56
CA GLU A 154 -6.07 0.10 11.92
C GLU A 154 -5.44 1.22 11.08
N THR A 155 -4.63 2.06 11.70
CA THR A 155 -3.87 3.11 11.01
C THR A 155 -3.01 2.56 9.87
N CYS A 156 -2.38 1.38 10.04
CA CYS A 156 -1.61 0.74 8.96
C CYS A 156 -2.50 0.38 7.76
N ALA A 157 -3.76 0.00 7.98
CA ALA A 157 -4.69 -0.31 6.89
C ALA A 157 -5.03 0.93 6.07
N SER A 158 -5.21 2.09 6.73
CA SER A 158 -5.39 3.39 6.09
C SER A 158 -4.17 3.79 5.25
N VAL A 159 -2.97 3.66 5.79
CA VAL A 159 -1.73 3.93 5.03
C VAL A 159 -1.60 3.00 3.82
N ALA A 160 -1.84 1.71 4.01
CA ALA A 160 -1.76 0.73 2.93
C ALA A 160 -2.80 0.98 1.83
N MET A 161 -4.02 1.40 2.21
CA MET A 161 -5.08 1.77 1.25
C MET A 161 -4.75 3.06 0.50
N ALA A 162 -4.13 4.04 1.15
CA ALA A 162 -3.66 5.25 0.49
C ALA A 162 -2.59 4.93 -0.57
N PHE A 163 -1.61 4.09 -0.27
CA PHE A 163 -0.63 3.62 -1.27
C PHE A 163 -1.27 2.82 -2.40
N PHE A 164 -2.24 1.96 -2.08
CA PHE A 164 -2.96 1.22 -3.11
C PHE A 164 -3.72 2.16 -4.04
N SER A 165 -4.45 3.12 -3.50
CA SER A 165 -5.18 4.12 -4.29
C SER A 165 -4.23 5.01 -5.10
N GLN A 166 -3.06 5.39 -4.57
CA GLN A 166 -2.04 6.12 -5.33
C GLN A 166 -1.55 5.31 -6.54
N ASN A 167 -1.24 4.02 -6.39
CA ASN A 167 -0.85 3.19 -7.52
C ASN A 167 -1.98 3.00 -8.54
N MET A 168 -3.23 2.98 -8.11
CA MET A 168 -4.38 2.99 -9.02
C MET A 168 -4.48 4.31 -9.80
N PHE A 169 -4.21 5.44 -9.15
CA PHE A 169 -4.12 6.72 -9.83
C PHE A 169 -2.99 6.75 -10.88
N ASP A 170 -1.83 6.21 -10.55
CA ASP A 170 -0.69 6.11 -11.48
C ASP A 170 -1.03 5.30 -12.75
N ILE A 171 -1.99 4.37 -12.64
CA ILE A 171 -2.47 3.58 -13.78
C ILE A 171 -3.53 4.31 -14.60
N PHE A 172 -4.53 4.91 -13.93
CA PHE A 172 -5.75 5.37 -14.58
C PHE A 172 -5.87 6.89 -14.69
N GLY A 173 -5.15 7.66 -13.88
CA GLY A 173 -5.16 9.13 -13.89
C GLY A 173 -6.51 9.75 -13.53
N THR A 174 -7.39 9.06 -12.78
CA THR A 174 -8.71 9.56 -12.42
C THR A 174 -8.80 9.98 -10.96
N ALA A 175 -9.54 11.07 -10.70
CA ALA A 175 -9.62 11.72 -9.38
C ALA A 175 -10.18 10.79 -8.28
N GLU A 176 -11.01 9.82 -8.62
CA GLU A 176 -11.63 8.91 -7.66
C GLU A 176 -10.63 8.20 -6.73
N TYR A 177 -9.45 7.88 -7.28
CA TYR A 177 -8.38 7.27 -6.50
C TYR A 177 -7.72 8.26 -5.54
N ILE A 178 -7.52 9.49 -5.99
CA ILE A 178 -6.94 10.57 -5.18
C ILE A 178 -7.92 11.03 -4.10
N ASP A 179 -9.21 11.01 -4.35
CA ASP A 179 -10.24 11.30 -3.34
C ASP A 179 -10.16 10.31 -2.16
N VAL A 180 -9.83 9.05 -2.43
CA VAL A 180 -9.57 8.06 -1.37
C VAL A 180 -8.26 8.36 -0.66
N VAL A 181 -7.18 8.69 -1.37
CA VAL A 181 -5.89 9.09 -0.77
C VAL A 181 -6.10 10.27 0.17
N GLU A 182 -6.81 11.31 -0.26
CA GLU A 182 -7.11 12.49 0.56
C GLU A 182 -7.92 12.12 1.81
N LYS A 183 -8.95 11.31 1.64
CA LYS A 183 -9.79 10.83 2.74
C LYS A 183 -8.97 10.08 3.79
N GLU A 184 -8.11 9.15 3.36
CA GLU A 184 -7.21 8.43 4.26
C GLU A 184 -6.20 9.35 4.93
N MET A 185 -5.62 10.27 4.17
CA MET A 185 -4.64 11.22 4.68
C MET A 185 -5.19 12.05 5.85
N TYR A 186 -6.36 12.65 5.69
CA TYR A 186 -6.92 13.52 6.71
C TYR A 186 -7.56 12.79 7.89
N ASN A 187 -8.19 11.65 7.65
CA ASN A 187 -8.94 10.95 8.69
C ASN A 187 -8.16 9.78 9.29
N GLY A 188 -7.78 8.78 8.48
CA GLY A 188 -7.16 7.56 8.96
C GLY A 188 -5.70 7.73 9.36
N ILE A 189 -4.95 8.62 8.66
CA ILE A 189 -3.52 8.79 8.85
C ILE A 189 -3.23 9.98 9.79
N LEU A 190 -3.65 11.20 9.46
CA LEU A 190 -3.50 12.34 10.38
C LEU A 190 -4.31 12.14 11.67
N GLY A 191 -5.48 11.54 11.56
CA GLY A 191 -6.32 11.23 12.70
C GLY A 191 -5.70 10.27 13.71
N CYS A 192 -4.63 9.54 13.35
CA CYS A 192 -3.93 8.68 14.30
C CYS A 192 -3.00 9.43 15.25
N LEU A 193 -2.64 10.67 14.95
CA LEU A 193 -1.83 11.47 15.86
C LEU A 193 -2.65 11.98 17.04
N GLY A 194 -2.07 11.86 18.23
CA GLY A 194 -2.59 12.56 19.40
C GLY A 194 -2.41 14.07 19.26
N LEU A 195 -3.33 14.84 19.82
CA LEU A 195 -3.27 16.30 19.80
C LEU A 195 -2.04 16.88 20.51
N ASP A 196 -1.37 16.08 21.33
CA ASP A 196 -0.12 16.42 22.01
C ASP A 196 1.12 16.30 21.11
N GLY A 197 0.96 15.73 19.90
CA GLY A 197 2.04 15.49 18.95
C GLY A 197 3.04 14.40 19.35
N ASN A 198 2.80 13.69 20.47
CA ASN A 198 3.71 12.69 21.01
C ASN A 198 3.08 11.30 21.15
N SER A 199 1.81 11.16 20.84
CA SER A 199 1.05 9.92 20.96
C SER A 199 0.42 9.52 19.64
N PHE A 200 0.17 8.22 19.48
CA PHE A 200 -0.44 7.64 18.30
C PHE A 200 -1.63 6.76 18.70
N TYR A 201 -2.60 6.69 17.81
CA TYR A 201 -3.70 5.75 17.92
C TYR A 201 -3.48 4.59 16.94
N TYR A 202 -3.72 3.39 17.42
CA TYR A 202 -3.61 2.18 16.63
C TYR A 202 -4.89 1.95 15.81
N THR A 203 -6.05 2.05 16.49
CA THR A 203 -7.37 1.84 15.92
C THR A 203 -8.13 3.15 15.77
N ASN A 204 -9.01 3.21 14.77
CA ASN A 204 -9.80 4.39 14.44
C ASN A 204 -11.29 4.05 14.31
N PRO A 205 -11.97 3.58 15.37
CA PRO A 205 -13.38 3.23 15.32
C PRO A 205 -14.24 4.47 15.08
N MET A 206 -15.45 4.26 14.52
CA MET A 206 -16.41 5.35 14.26
C MET A 206 -17.05 5.88 15.55
N VAL A 207 -17.04 5.08 16.62
CA VAL A 207 -17.65 5.42 17.91
C VAL A 207 -16.65 5.12 19.03
N SER A 208 -16.59 6.01 20.00
CA SER A 208 -15.86 5.82 21.26
C SER A 208 -16.81 6.07 22.42
N ASP A 209 -17.06 5.06 23.23
CA ASP A 209 -17.99 5.13 24.37
C ASP A 209 -17.45 6.01 25.51
N ASP A 210 -16.14 6.13 25.64
CA ASP A 210 -15.46 6.79 26.76
C ASP A 210 -14.79 8.13 26.39
N TYR A 211 -14.95 8.60 25.17
CA TYR A 211 -14.15 9.71 24.62
C TYR A 211 -12.62 9.47 24.70
N THR A 212 -12.23 8.24 25.01
CA THR A 212 -10.83 7.82 25.07
C THR A 212 -10.57 6.85 23.93
N ARG A 213 -9.58 7.16 23.12
CA ARG A 213 -9.04 6.21 22.15
C ARG A 213 -7.87 5.49 22.81
N PRO A 214 -7.78 4.15 22.70
CA PRO A 214 -6.63 3.44 23.24
C PRO A 214 -5.37 3.95 22.54
N MET A 215 -4.46 4.48 23.33
CA MET A 215 -3.16 4.91 22.84
C MET A 215 -2.34 3.68 22.47
N PHE A 216 -1.44 3.88 21.52
CA PHE A 216 -0.52 2.85 21.09
C PHE A 216 0.24 2.24 22.27
N SER A 217 0.20 0.91 22.40
CA SER A 217 1.08 0.17 23.30
C SER A 217 2.37 -0.20 22.56
N ASN A 218 3.50 -0.14 23.24
CA ASN A 218 4.83 -0.45 22.68
C ASN A 218 5.00 -1.90 22.16
N ALA A 219 3.96 -2.74 22.27
CA ALA A 219 4.07 -4.15 21.93
C ALA A 219 4.15 -4.44 20.43
N THR A 220 3.52 -3.60 19.57
CA THR A 220 3.49 -3.84 18.13
C THR A 220 3.57 -2.51 17.37
N PRO A 221 4.76 -1.92 17.19
CA PRO A 221 4.94 -0.55 16.68
C PRO A 221 4.77 -0.41 15.16
N CYS A 222 3.95 -1.20 14.48
CA CYS A 222 3.82 -1.18 13.03
C CYS A 222 3.27 0.14 12.49
N CYS A 223 2.31 0.77 13.17
CA CYS A 223 1.65 1.98 12.69
C CYS A 223 2.60 3.20 12.63
N VAL A 224 3.52 3.32 13.59
CA VAL A 224 4.48 4.45 13.62
C VAL A 224 5.38 4.47 12.38
N PRO A 225 6.11 3.40 12.02
CA PRO A 225 6.93 3.40 10.81
C PRO A 225 6.08 3.51 9.52
N MET A 226 4.86 2.97 9.47
CA MET A 226 3.97 3.15 8.33
C MET A 226 3.55 4.61 8.16
N TYR A 227 3.20 5.28 9.25
CA TYR A 227 2.91 6.70 9.28
C TYR A 227 4.11 7.53 8.80
N LEU A 228 5.31 7.27 9.35
CA LEU A 228 6.52 7.99 8.95
C LEU A 228 6.85 7.75 7.47
N LYS A 229 6.68 6.51 6.98
CA LYS A 229 6.85 6.19 5.57
C LYS A 229 5.90 7.01 4.70
N TYR A 230 4.61 7.08 5.04
CA TYR A 230 3.63 7.85 4.27
C TYR A 230 4.02 9.32 4.16
N TYR A 231 4.39 9.95 5.28
CA TYR A 231 4.76 11.36 5.25
C TYR A 231 6.10 11.64 4.57
N SER A 232 7.02 10.69 4.58
CA SER A 232 8.27 10.82 3.82
C SER A 232 8.05 10.75 2.29
N GLU A 233 6.98 10.07 1.86
CA GLU A 233 6.60 9.91 0.45
C GLU A 233 5.50 10.91 0.03
N LEU A 234 4.92 11.67 0.96
CA LEU A 234 3.85 12.63 0.67
C LEU A 234 4.19 13.62 -0.46
N PRO A 235 5.40 14.19 -0.56
CA PRO A 235 5.73 15.09 -1.66
C PRO A 235 5.56 14.46 -3.06
N GLU A 236 5.73 13.15 -3.18
CA GLU A 236 5.57 12.41 -4.44
C GLU A 236 4.09 12.21 -4.82
N ILE A 237 3.19 12.37 -3.84
CA ILE A 237 1.73 12.19 -4.01
C ILE A 237 1.03 13.50 -4.37
N LEU A 238 1.59 14.66 -3.96
CA LEU A 238 0.93 15.96 -4.08
C LEU A 238 0.66 16.38 -5.53
N TYR A 239 1.56 16.04 -6.42
CA TYR A 239 1.49 16.41 -7.82
C TYR A 239 1.88 15.24 -8.71
N ALA A 240 1.25 15.16 -9.87
CA ALA A 240 1.67 14.28 -10.94
C ALA A 240 1.64 15.04 -12.28
N LYS A 241 2.39 14.56 -13.26
CA LYS A 241 2.38 15.16 -14.60
C LYS A 241 2.54 14.11 -15.68
N THR A 242 1.93 14.41 -16.81
CA THR A 242 2.25 13.82 -18.10
C THR A 242 2.96 14.85 -18.97
N ASP A 243 3.18 14.56 -20.23
CA ASP A 243 3.82 15.51 -21.17
C ASP A 243 3.00 16.80 -21.34
N ASP A 244 1.67 16.74 -21.22
CA ASP A 244 0.73 17.82 -21.50
C ASP A 244 -0.18 18.21 -20.32
N THR A 245 -0.16 17.45 -19.22
CA THR A 245 -1.10 17.62 -18.10
C THR A 245 -0.38 17.68 -16.77
N LEU A 246 -0.74 18.64 -15.92
CA LEU A 246 -0.35 18.72 -14.52
C LEU A 246 -1.55 18.36 -13.65
N PHE A 247 -1.38 17.33 -12.83
CA PHE A 247 -2.35 16.94 -11.81
C PHE A 247 -1.97 17.59 -10.49
N VAL A 248 -2.92 18.25 -9.86
CA VAL A 248 -2.81 18.76 -8.49
C VAL A 248 -3.65 17.85 -7.62
N ASN A 249 -2.99 16.87 -7.00
CA ASN A 249 -3.64 15.78 -6.28
C ASN A 249 -4.09 16.19 -4.88
N GLN A 250 -3.32 17.07 -4.23
CA GLN A 250 -3.60 17.51 -2.87
C GLN A 250 -3.37 19.01 -2.74
N PHE A 251 -4.31 19.71 -2.09
CA PHE A 251 -4.21 21.13 -1.80
C PHE A 251 -3.68 21.34 -0.37
N VAL A 252 -2.40 21.11 -0.20
CA VAL A 252 -1.70 21.32 1.08
C VAL A 252 -0.77 22.52 0.98
N SER A 253 -0.60 23.25 2.10
CA SER A 253 0.26 24.43 2.21
C SER A 253 1.42 24.19 3.17
#